data_e15a4d4459641b1810a7f5194b00a90c
#
_entry.id   e15a4d4459641b1810a7f5194b00a90c
#
_cell.length_a   1.000
_cell.length_b   1.000
_cell.length_c   1.000
_cell.angle_alpha   90.00
_cell.angle_beta   90.00
_cell.angle_gamma   90.00
#
_symmetry.space_group_name_H-M   'P 1'
#
loop_
_entity.id
_entity.type
_entity.pdbx_description
1 polymer ?
#
loop_
_entity_poly.entity_id
_entity_poly.type
_entity_poly.pdbx_seq_one_letter_code
_entity_poly.pdbx_strand_id
1 'polypeptide(L)'
;MAIWHLCRLSWDHLCTSGRGRIIVLVSMSGKRSKGDLAAYSSSKFALMGLCQTMKNKGWDNNIRVSAICRSWVNTKMAQNISSLDKSSMTQPEDIAEICSTILKLPTQSVPFEIALNCNYEI
;
A
#
# COMPACT_ATOMS: atom_id res chain seq x y z
N MET A 1 -14.37 -1.79 -2.97
CA MET A 1 -14.14 -0.64 -3.88
C MET A 1 -14.11 0.73 -3.20
N ALA A 2 -13.98 0.75 -1.86
CA ALA A 2 -13.88 2.01 -1.09
C ALA A 2 -12.71 2.89 -1.56
N ILE A 3 -11.54 2.31 -1.82
CA ILE A 3 -10.36 3.05 -2.29
C ILE A 3 -10.62 3.71 -3.64
N TRP A 4 -11.26 3.02 -4.57
CA TRP A 4 -11.67 3.55 -5.85
C TRP A 4 -12.54 4.81 -5.71
N HIS A 5 -13.60 4.71 -4.89
CA HIS A 5 -14.51 5.82 -4.66
C HIS A 5 -13.84 7.01 -3.97
N LEU A 6 -13.04 6.75 -2.96
CA LEU A 6 -12.31 7.78 -2.23
C LEU A 6 -11.35 8.53 -3.16
N CYS A 7 -10.59 7.81 -3.98
CA CYS A 7 -9.66 8.41 -4.93
C CYS A 7 -10.38 9.24 -6.01
N ARG A 8 -11.52 8.76 -6.50
CA ARG A 8 -12.34 9.52 -7.46
C ARG A 8 -12.83 10.84 -6.88
N LEU A 9 -13.35 10.80 -5.68
CA LEU A 9 -13.91 11.99 -5.01
C LEU A 9 -12.83 13.02 -4.65
N SER A 10 -11.62 12.58 -4.36
CA SER A 10 -10.52 13.46 -3.99
C SER A 10 -9.62 13.87 -5.16
N TRP A 11 -9.84 13.32 -6.36
CA TRP A 11 -8.94 13.48 -7.50
C TRP A 11 -8.67 14.93 -7.88
N ASP A 12 -9.73 15.74 -7.98
CA ASP A 12 -9.59 17.14 -8.35
C ASP A 12 -8.82 17.94 -7.31
N HIS A 13 -9.02 17.65 -6.03
CA HIS A 13 -8.24 18.26 -4.96
C HIS A 13 -6.76 17.88 -5.02
N LEU A 14 -6.47 16.62 -5.34
CA LEU A 14 -5.10 16.16 -5.52
C LEU A 14 -4.42 16.86 -6.69
N CYS A 15 -5.13 17.01 -7.82
CA CYS A 15 -4.62 17.74 -8.98
C CYS A 15 -4.34 19.22 -8.65
N THR A 16 -5.28 19.87 -7.97
CA THR A 16 -5.18 21.30 -7.65
C THR A 16 -4.06 21.58 -6.64
N SER A 17 -3.74 20.62 -5.77
CA SER A 17 -2.70 20.79 -4.77
C SER A 17 -1.29 20.98 -5.35
N GLY A 18 -1.05 20.52 -6.58
CA GLY A 18 0.28 20.52 -7.20
C GLY A 18 1.28 19.55 -6.54
N ARG A 19 0.86 18.83 -5.50
CA ARG A 19 1.69 17.89 -4.75
C ARG A 19 0.82 16.77 -4.15
N GLY A 20 0.01 16.13 -4.99
CA GLY A 20 -0.86 15.03 -4.56
C GLY A 20 -0.06 13.81 -4.13
N ARG A 21 -0.47 13.18 -3.02
CA ARG A 21 0.12 11.94 -2.53
C ARG A 21 -0.98 10.94 -2.19
N ILE A 22 -0.84 9.74 -2.71
CA ILE A 22 -1.74 8.62 -2.42
C ILE A 22 -0.87 7.48 -1.91
N ILE A 23 -1.10 7.05 -0.67
CA ILE A 23 -0.41 5.92 -0.08
C ILE A 23 -1.44 4.83 0.16
N VAL A 24 -1.25 3.67 -0.45
CA VAL A 24 -2.17 2.54 -0.34
C VAL A 24 -1.47 1.40 0.39
N LEU A 25 -2.10 0.92 1.45
CA LEU A 25 -1.61 -0.26 2.16
C LEU A 25 -2.14 -1.51 1.44
N VAL A 26 -1.23 -2.20 0.81
CA VAL A 26 -1.50 -3.45 0.09
C VAL A 26 -0.94 -4.62 0.90
N SER A 27 -1.11 -5.82 0.44
CA SER A 27 -0.48 -7.03 0.97
C SER A 27 0.57 -7.54 0.00
N MET A 28 1.53 -8.34 0.47
CA MET A 28 2.36 -9.15 -0.41
C MET A 28 1.52 -10.07 -1.31
N SER A 29 0.29 -10.41 -0.91
CA SER A 29 -0.68 -11.11 -1.76
C SER A 29 -1.11 -10.32 -3.01
N GLY A 30 -0.79 -9.05 -3.12
CA GLY A 30 -0.93 -8.28 -4.35
C GLY A 30 0.20 -8.52 -5.36
N LYS A 31 1.26 -9.18 -4.94
CA LYS A 31 2.43 -9.51 -5.76
C LYS A 31 2.59 -11.01 -6.01
N ARG A 32 2.09 -11.83 -5.10
CA ARG A 32 2.17 -13.30 -5.17
C ARG A 32 0.93 -13.90 -4.51
N SER A 33 0.58 -15.10 -4.91
CA SER A 33 -0.57 -15.82 -4.36
C SER A 33 -0.15 -17.13 -3.71
N LYS A 34 -0.89 -17.49 -2.67
CA LYS A 34 -0.84 -18.83 -2.06
C LYS A 34 -2.12 -19.57 -2.43
N GLY A 35 -2.06 -20.90 -2.58
CA GLY A 35 -3.11 -21.72 -3.16
C GLY A 35 -4.51 -21.54 -2.56
N ASP A 36 -4.59 -21.29 -1.24
CA ASP A 36 -5.86 -21.25 -0.54
C ASP A 36 -6.45 -19.82 -0.36
N LEU A 37 -5.86 -18.81 -1.02
CA LEU A 37 -6.22 -17.41 -0.84
C LEU A 37 -6.68 -16.73 -2.13
N ALA A 38 -7.43 -17.44 -2.98
CA ALA A 38 -7.81 -16.95 -4.30
C ALA A 38 -8.53 -15.60 -4.26
N ALA A 39 -9.63 -15.48 -3.50
CA ALA A 39 -10.40 -14.24 -3.42
C ALA A 39 -9.59 -13.10 -2.83
N TYR A 40 -8.86 -13.34 -1.75
CA TYR A 40 -8.01 -12.34 -1.10
C TYR A 40 -6.90 -11.87 -2.05
N SER A 41 -6.16 -12.80 -2.65
CA SER A 41 -5.10 -12.47 -3.60
C SER A 41 -5.62 -11.71 -4.81
N SER A 42 -6.75 -12.15 -5.39
CA SER A 42 -7.36 -11.46 -6.52
C SER A 42 -7.72 -10.02 -6.18
N SER A 43 -8.28 -9.77 -4.99
CA SER A 43 -8.59 -8.41 -4.55
C SER A 43 -7.34 -7.54 -4.39
N LYS A 44 -6.24 -8.10 -3.91
CA LYS A 44 -4.98 -7.37 -3.72
C LYS A 44 -4.23 -7.14 -5.04
N PHE A 45 -4.28 -8.06 -5.98
CA PHE A 45 -3.77 -7.83 -7.34
C PHE A 45 -4.58 -6.73 -8.05
N ALA A 46 -5.90 -6.74 -7.90
CA ALA A 46 -6.76 -5.67 -8.44
C ALA A 46 -6.40 -4.31 -7.85
N LEU A 47 -6.12 -4.25 -6.55
CA LEU A 47 -5.69 -3.02 -5.87
C LEU A 47 -4.34 -2.51 -6.41
N MET A 48 -3.39 -3.40 -6.69
CA MET A 48 -2.13 -3.04 -7.33
C MET A 48 -2.33 -2.49 -8.74
N GLY A 49 -3.25 -3.07 -9.51
CA GLY A 49 -3.65 -2.56 -10.82
C GLY A 49 -4.23 -1.16 -10.74
N LEU A 50 -5.07 -0.89 -9.74
CA LEU A 50 -5.60 0.44 -9.48
C LEU A 50 -4.50 1.44 -9.12
N CYS A 51 -3.57 1.07 -8.25
CA CYS A 51 -2.42 1.91 -7.90
C CYS A 51 -1.61 2.31 -9.13
N GLN A 52 -1.35 1.36 -10.01
CA GLN A 52 -0.59 1.59 -11.24
C GLN A 52 -1.34 2.53 -12.20
N THR A 53 -2.65 2.35 -12.33
CA THR A 53 -3.51 3.22 -13.13
C THR A 53 -3.50 4.65 -12.59
N MET A 54 -3.67 4.82 -11.28
CA MET A 54 -3.64 6.14 -10.63
C MET A 54 -2.27 6.81 -10.77
N LYS A 55 -1.19 6.05 -10.63
CA LYS A 55 0.18 6.55 -10.85
C LYS A 55 0.33 7.14 -12.25
N ASN A 56 -0.08 6.38 -13.26
CA ASN A 56 0.08 6.81 -14.65
C ASN A 56 -0.82 8.01 -14.98
N LYS A 57 -2.08 7.96 -14.55
CA LYS A 57 -3.05 9.04 -14.79
C LYS A 57 -2.65 10.33 -14.08
N GLY A 58 -2.11 10.24 -12.89
CA GLY A 58 -1.80 11.42 -12.07
C GLY A 58 -0.42 12.01 -12.29
N TRP A 59 0.42 11.39 -13.12
CA TRP A 59 1.82 11.77 -13.26
C TRP A 59 2.01 13.25 -13.65
N ASP A 60 1.32 13.71 -14.67
CA ASP A 60 1.45 15.08 -15.18
C ASP A 60 0.82 16.12 -14.25
N ASN A 61 -0.01 15.70 -13.31
CA ASN A 61 -0.61 16.56 -12.29
C ASN A 61 0.16 16.53 -10.95
N ASN A 62 1.38 16.00 -10.96
CA ASN A 62 2.22 15.85 -9.78
C ASN A 62 1.59 15.00 -8.67
N ILE A 63 0.70 14.09 -9.03
CA ILE A 63 0.18 13.07 -8.11
C ILE A 63 1.14 11.90 -8.12
N ARG A 64 1.59 11.50 -6.93
CA ARG A 64 2.45 10.32 -6.76
C ARG A 64 1.73 9.30 -5.89
N VAL A 65 1.81 8.06 -6.33
CA VAL A 65 1.15 6.92 -5.67
C VAL A 65 2.22 6.00 -5.11
N SER A 66 2.07 5.59 -3.87
CA SER A 66 2.93 4.60 -3.23
C SER A 66 2.10 3.43 -2.74
N ALA A 67 2.45 2.23 -3.15
CA ALA A 67 1.83 0.99 -2.70
C ALA A 67 2.77 0.29 -1.71
N ILE A 68 2.37 0.21 -0.44
CA ILE A 68 3.12 -0.50 0.59
C ILE A 68 2.61 -1.94 0.64
N CYS A 69 3.38 -2.84 0.07
CA CYS A 69 3.09 -4.28 0.03
C CYS A 69 3.71 -4.93 1.27
N ARG A 70 2.90 -5.09 2.30
CA ARG A 70 3.33 -5.60 3.60
C ARG A 70 3.03 -7.07 3.78
N SER A 71 3.87 -7.73 4.55
CA SER A 71 3.67 -9.07 5.06
C SER A 71 2.84 -9.03 6.37
N TRP A 72 3.15 -9.86 7.34
CA TRP A 72 2.46 -9.88 8.62
C TRP A 72 2.72 -8.60 9.43
N VAL A 73 1.65 -7.97 9.86
CA VAL A 73 1.68 -6.78 10.71
C VAL A 73 1.02 -7.13 12.04
N ASN A 74 1.61 -6.70 13.14
CA ASN A 74 1.11 -6.94 14.48
C ASN A 74 -0.18 -6.14 14.72
N THR A 75 -1.31 -6.71 14.31
CA THR A 75 -2.66 -6.16 14.47
C THR A 75 -3.56 -7.19 15.13
N LYS A 76 -4.73 -6.78 15.60
CA LYS A 76 -5.74 -7.70 16.14
C LYS A 76 -6.12 -8.79 15.14
N MET A 77 -6.22 -8.46 13.86
CA MET A 77 -6.52 -9.42 12.80
C MET A 77 -5.44 -10.51 12.71
N ALA A 78 -4.17 -10.12 12.69
CA ALA A 78 -3.05 -11.06 12.63
C ALA A 78 -2.96 -11.91 13.89
N GLN A 79 -3.22 -11.32 15.06
CA GLN A 79 -3.21 -12.05 16.34
C GLN A 79 -4.26 -13.16 16.43
N ASN A 80 -5.41 -12.97 15.78
CA ASN A 80 -6.50 -13.94 15.77
C ASN A 80 -6.30 -15.06 14.76
N ILE A 81 -5.51 -14.85 13.71
CA ILE A 81 -5.35 -15.79 12.60
C ILE A 81 -4.06 -16.58 12.73
N SER A 82 -3.04 -16.02 13.34
CA SER A 82 -1.68 -16.56 13.32
C SER A 82 -1.18 -16.92 14.71
N SER A 83 -0.51 -18.08 14.80
CA SER A 83 0.30 -18.48 15.98
C SER A 83 1.71 -17.87 15.94
N LEU A 84 2.02 -17.01 14.99
CA LEU A 84 3.33 -16.41 14.81
C LEU A 84 3.66 -15.43 15.93
N ASP A 85 4.95 -15.34 16.26
CA ASP A 85 5.43 -14.41 17.28
C ASP A 85 5.25 -12.97 16.82
N LYS A 86 4.55 -12.17 17.63
CA LYS A 86 4.24 -10.77 17.35
C LYS A 86 5.49 -9.91 17.23
N SER A 87 6.55 -10.21 17.96
CA SER A 87 7.80 -9.46 17.91
C SER A 87 8.54 -9.61 16.57
N SER A 88 8.25 -10.67 15.83
CA SER A 88 8.83 -10.94 14.51
C SER A 88 8.00 -10.39 13.36
N MET A 89 6.84 -9.79 13.64
CA MET A 89 6.01 -9.10 12.66
C MET A 89 6.45 -7.66 12.50
N THR A 90 6.07 -7.04 11.38
CA THR A 90 6.18 -5.59 11.20
C THR A 90 5.24 -4.90 12.20
N GLN A 91 5.71 -3.86 12.87
CA GLN A 91 4.85 -3.09 13.78
C GLN A 91 4.09 -2.00 13.03
N PRO A 92 2.86 -1.67 13.44
CA PRO A 92 2.09 -0.57 12.80
C PRO A 92 2.85 0.76 12.79
N GLU A 93 3.62 1.04 13.84
CA GLU A 93 4.43 2.25 13.98
C GLU A 93 5.51 2.35 12.89
N ASP A 94 6.06 1.21 12.46
CA ASP A 94 7.06 1.17 11.38
C ASP A 94 6.44 1.58 10.05
N ILE A 95 5.21 1.15 9.78
CA ILE A 95 4.47 1.54 8.57
C ILE A 95 4.15 3.04 8.62
N ALA A 96 3.75 3.56 9.76
CA ALA A 96 3.48 4.98 9.92
C ALA A 96 4.74 5.82 9.66
N GLU A 97 5.90 5.38 10.10
CA GLU A 97 7.18 6.03 9.85
C GLU A 97 7.53 6.06 8.35
N ILE A 98 7.29 4.96 7.66
CA ILE A 98 7.48 4.88 6.20
C ILE A 98 6.55 5.87 5.49
N CYS A 99 5.27 5.91 5.86
CA CYS A 99 4.30 6.86 5.30
C CYS A 99 4.75 8.32 5.53
N SER A 100 5.19 8.63 6.74
CA SER A 100 5.71 9.97 7.08
C SER A 100 6.91 10.34 6.22
N THR A 101 7.83 9.42 6.01
CA THR A 101 9.01 9.62 5.15
C THR A 101 8.62 9.88 3.71
N ILE A 102 7.69 9.08 3.17
CA ILE A 102 7.20 9.24 1.79
C ILE A 102 6.60 10.64 1.58
N LEU A 103 5.83 11.14 2.55
CA LEU A 103 5.21 12.46 2.47
C LEU A 103 6.22 13.61 2.44
N LYS A 104 7.44 13.40 2.94
CA LYS A 104 8.52 14.40 2.94
C LYS A 104 9.36 14.39 1.67
N LEU A 105 9.25 13.34 0.84
CA LEU A 105 10.07 13.22 -0.36
C LEU A 105 9.62 14.19 -1.45
N PRO A 106 10.57 14.70 -2.26
CA PRO A 106 10.22 15.54 -3.40
C PRO A 106 9.48 14.73 -4.48
N THR A 107 8.68 15.42 -5.28
CA THR A 107 7.82 14.81 -6.29
C THR A 107 8.54 13.89 -7.27
N GLN A 108 9.79 14.20 -7.61
CA GLN A 108 10.60 13.38 -8.53
C GLN A 108 11.19 12.11 -7.90
N SER A 109 11.08 11.94 -6.58
CA SER A 109 11.76 10.84 -5.87
C SER A 109 10.82 10.03 -4.98
N VAL A 110 9.54 10.00 -5.28
CA VAL A 110 8.56 9.23 -4.51
C VAL A 110 8.55 7.78 -5.01
N PRO A 111 8.81 6.79 -4.15
CA PRO A 111 8.79 5.39 -4.55
C PRO A 111 7.35 4.94 -4.84
N PHE A 112 7.18 4.16 -5.91
CA PHE A 112 5.88 3.61 -6.26
C PHE A 112 5.53 2.36 -5.46
N GLU A 113 6.47 1.44 -5.36
CA GLU A 113 6.22 0.14 -4.73
C GLU A 113 7.25 -0.12 -3.64
N ILE A 114 6.75 -0.44 -2.44
CA ILE A 114 7.59 -0.77 -1.29
C ILE A 114 7.13 -2.12 -0.76
N ALA A 115 8.03 -3.11 -0.81
CA ALA A 115 7.77 -4.44 -0.27
C ALA A 115 8.40 -4.55 1.12
N LEU A 116 7.55 -4.89 2.11
CA LEU A 116 7.98 -5.12 3.48
C LEU A 116 7.81 -6.59 3.84
N ASN A 117 8.91 -7.26 4.11
CA ASN A 117 8.92 -8.64 4.57
C ASN A 117 9.22 -8.71 6.05
N CYS A 118 8.57 -9.63 6.75
CA CYS A 118 8.99 -10.06 8.08
C CYS A 118 9.69 -11.43 7.99
N ASN A 119 10.18 -11.92 9.13
CA ASN A 119 10.95 -13.18 9.17
C ASN A 119 10.21 -14.41 8.59
N TYR A 120 8.90 -14.34 8.49
CA TYR A 120 8.08 -15.46 8.00
C TYR A 120 7.85 -15.46 6.50
N GLU A 121 8.37 -14.48 5.80
CA GLU A 121 8.08 -14.25 4.36
C GLU A 121 9.31 -14.46 3.45
N ILE A 122 10.36 -14.95 4.00
CA ILE A 122 11.60 -15.21 3.28
C ILE A 122 11.50 -16.49 2.45
#